data_7d58cb505a759662fab80ef53393b489
#
_entry.id   7d58cb505a759662fab80ef53393b489
#
_cell.length_a   1.000
_cell.length_b   1.000
_cell.length_c   1.000
_cell.angle_alpha   90.00
_cell.angle_beta   90.00
_cell.angle_gamma   90.00
#
_symmetry.space_group_name_H-M   'P 1'
#
loop_
_entity.id
_entity.type
_entity.pdbx_description
1 polymer ?
#
loop_
_entity_poly.entity_id
_entity_poly.type
_entity_poly.pdbx_seq_one_letter_code
_entity_poly.pdbx_strand_id
1 'polypeptide(L)' 'MVSEVEFWRQSPATKAEGIAQDIERLSRRAHAAGLSVTAHILGLAVEEARKEARAGKGKGKRGST' A
#
# COMPACT_ATOMS: atom_id res chain seq x y z
N MET A 1 -5.74 16.70 -3.29
CA MET A 1 -6.05 15.32 -3.66
C MET A 1 -5.63 15.05 -5.09
N VAL A 2 -5.02 13.92 -5.32
CA VAL A 2 -4.50 13.56 -6.65
C VAL A 2 -5.66 13.11 -7.52
N SER A 3 -5.71 13.61 -8.75
CA SER A 3 -6.71 13.17 -9.70
C SER A 3 -6.37 11.75 -10.17
N GLU A 4 -7.37 11.09 -10.74
CA GLU A 4 -7.16 9.74 -11.24
C GLU A 4 -6.08 9.71 -12.31
N VAL A 5 -6.07 10.72 -13.17
CA VAL A 5 -5.06 10.81 -14.22
C VAL A 5 -3.67 10.94 -13.62
N GLU A 6 -3.52 11.80 -12.62
CA GLU A 6 -2.23 11.98 -11.97
C GLU A 6 -1.78 10.70 -11.27
N PHE A 7 -2.72 9.99 -10.66
CA PHE A 7 -2.38 8.73 -10.00
C PHE A 7 -1.75 7.76 -10.99
N TRP A 8 -2.34 7.62 -12.17
CA TRP A 8 -1.85 6.66 -13.13
C TRP A 8 -0.53 7.07 -13.79
N ARG A 9 -0.16 8.36 -13.65
CA ARG A 9 1.14 8.82 -14.14
C ARG A 9 2.26 8.55 -13.16
N GLN A 10 1.91 8.25 -11.92
CA GLN A 10 2.93 8.01 -10.90
C GLN A 10 3.60 6.67 -11.14
N SER A 11 4.81 6.52 -10.60
CA SER A 11 5.52 5.27 -10.71
C SER A 11 4.79 4.19 -9.90
N PRO A 12 5.02 2.91 -10.23
CA PRO A 12 4.42 1.83 -9.43
C PRO A 12 4.79 1.91 -7.96
N ALA A 13 6.03 2.32 -7.64
CA ALA A 13 6.44 2.45 -6.24
C ALA A 13 5.63 3.54 -5.55
N THR A 14 5.44 4.67 -6.22
CA THR A 14 4.67 5.77 -5.64
C THR A 14 3.22 5.37 -5.44
N LYS A 15 2.66 4.65 -6.41
CA LYS A 15 1.28 4.18 -6.29
C LYS A 15 1.13 3.22 -5.12
N ALA A 16 2.09 2.31 -4.96
CA ALA A 16 2.05 1.36 -3.86
C ALA A 16 2.14 2.06 -2.52
N GLU A 17 2.98 3.10 -2.42
CA GLU A 17 3.09 3.86 -1.19
C GLU A 17 1.76 4.56 -0.86
N GLY A 18 1.14 5.16 -1.87
CA GLY A 18 -0.14 5.83 -1.64
C GLY A 18 -1.21 4.85 -1.19
N ILE A 19 -1.25 3.68 -1.82
CA ILE A 19 -2.21 2.67 -1.42
C ILE A 19 -1.94 2.18 0.00
N ALA A 20 -0.66 2.00 0.35
CA ALA A 20 -0.30 1.57 1.69
C ALA A 20 -0.80 2.58 2.73
N GLN A 21 -0.68 3.87 2.45
CA GLN A 21 -1.17 4.88 3.37
C GLN A 21 -2.68 4.82 3.52
N ASP A 22 -3.38 4.58 2.42
CA ASP A 22 -4.84 4.45 2.48
C ASP A 22 -5.25 3.24 3.30
N ILE A 23 -4.57 2.12 3.10
CA ILE A 23 -4.87 0.91 3.85
C ILE A 23 -4.56 1.11 5.32
N GLU A 24 -3.50 1.84 5.62
CA GLU A 24 -3.15 2.12 7.01
C GLU A 24 -4.26 2.89 7.70
N ARG A 25 -4.83 3.88 7.02
CA ARG A 25 -5.96 4.61 7.57
C ARG A 25 -7.17 3.71 7.79
N LEU A 26 -7.43 2.80 6.83
CA LEU A 26 -8.53 1.86 6.98
C LEU A 26 -8.29 0.91 8.14
N SER A 27 -7.04 0.49 8.33
CA SER A 27 -6.69 -0.38 9.45
C SER A 27 -7.01 0.31 10.77
N ARG A 28 -6.66 1.58 10.91
CA ARG A 28 -6.95 2.32 12.13
C ARG A 28 -8.46 2.48 12.34
N ARG A 29 -9.19 2.72 11.26
CA ARG A 29 -10.64 2.83 11.36
C ARG A 29 -11.27 1.51 11.77
N ALA A 30 -10.77 0.41 11.20
CA ALA A 30 -11.28 -0.92 11.57
C ALA A 30 -11.00 -1.21 13.03
N HIS A 31 -9.81 -0.85 13.49
CA HIS A 31 -9.44 -1.06 14.88
C HIS A 31 -10.35 -0.26 15.81
N ALA A 32 -10.59 0.99 15.46
CA ALA A 32 -11.47 1.85 16.24
C ALA A 32 -12.91 1.32 16.27
N ALA A 33 -13.32 0.63 15.22
CA ALA A 33 -14.66 0.04 15.15
C ALA A 33 -14.75 -1.32 15.83
N GLY A 34 -13.66 -1.80 16.42
CA GLY A 34 -13.66 -3.07 17.10
C GLY A 34 -13.46 -4.27 16.20
N LEU A 35 -13.06 -4.03 14.96
CA LEU A 35 -12.84 -5.10 13.99
C LEU A 35 -11.38 -5.53 14.00
N SER A 36 -10.98 -6.21 15.08
CA SER A 36 -9.55 -6.47 15.28
C SER A 36 -8.96 -7.40 14.22
N VAL A 37 -9.72 -8.41 13.79
CA VAL A 37 -9.21 -9.31 12.75
C VAL A 37 -9.05 -8.57 11.43
N THR A 38 -10.05 -7.78 11.07
CA THR A 38 -9.98 -6.98 9.85
C THR A 38 -8.80 -6.01 9.92
N ALA A 39 -8.60 -5.36 11.05
CA ALA A 39 -7.49 -4.43 11.21
C ALA A 39 -6.16 -5.16 11.06
N HIS A 40 -6.06 -6.36 11.59
CA HIS A 40 -4.83 -7.13 11.47
C HIS A 40 -4.53 -7.46 10.01
N ILE A 41 -5.54 -7.90 9.29
CA ILE A 41 -5.37 -8.24 7.87
C ILE A 41 -4.97 -7.01 7.08
N LEU A 42 -5.59 -5.86 7.36
CA LEU A 42 -5.22 -4.62 6.69
C LEU A 42 -3.78 -4.24 7.01
N GLY A 43 -3.34 -4.49 8.24
CA GLY A 43 -1.94 -4.22 8.59
C GLY A 43 -0.98 -5.07 7.79
N LEU A 44 -1.32 -6.33 7.56
CA LEU A 44 -0.49 -7.18 6.71
C LEU A 44 -0.48 -6.67 5.28
N ALA A 45 -1.61 -6.16 4.81
CA ALA A 45 -1.68 -5.61 3.46
C ALA A 45 -0.80 -4.37 3.33
N VAL A 46 -0.73 -3.54 4.38
CA VAL A 46 0.16 -2.38 4.37
C VAL A 46 1.60 -2.83 4.18
N GLU A 47 2.01 -3.85 4.95
CA GLU A 47 3.38 -4.34 4.84
C GLU A 47 3.66 -4.88 3.46
N GLU A 48 2.72 -5.58 2.89
CA GLU A 48 2.91 -6.13 1.55
C GLU A 48 3.00 -5.02 0.52
N ALA A 49 2.16 -4.00 0.62
CA ALA A 49 2.21 -2.89 -0.32
C ALA A 49 3.54 -2.15 -0.24
N ARG A 50 4.05 -1.97 0.97
CA ARG A 50 5.36 -1.31 1.13
C ARG A 50 6.50 -2.15 0.61
N LYS A 51 6.38 -3.47 0.77
CA LYS A 51 7.38 -4.37 0.22
C LYS A 51 7.40 -4.27 -1.30
N GLU A 52 6.23 -4.21 -1.92
CA GLU A 52 6.15 -4.06 -3.37
C GLU A 52 6.68 -2.71 -3.82
N ALA A 53 6.45 -1.68 -3.02
CA ALA A 53 7.00 -0.36 -3.34
C ALA A 53 8.51 -0.39 -3.34
N ARG A 54 9.10 -1.05 -2.35
CA ARG A 54 10.55 -1.16 -2.28
C ARG A 54 11.10 -1.98 -3.44
N ALA A 55 10.41 -3.06 -3.79
CA ALA A 55 10.82 -3.90 -4.91
C ALA A 55 10.76 -3.11 -6.22
N GLY A 56 9.73 -2.28 -6.36
CA GLY A 56 9.62 -1.45 -7.55
C GLY A 56 10.75 -0.46 -7.68
N LYS A 57 11.21 0.05 -6.56
CA LYS A 57 12.35 0.95 -6.60
C LYS A 57 13.64 0.23 -6.96
N GLY A 58 13.75 -0.98 -6.44
CA GLY A 58 14.94 -1.74 -6.65
C GLY A 58 14.99 -2.39 -7.98
N LYS A 59 14.08 -2.41 -8.70
CA LYS A 59 13.83 -3.01 -9.73
C LYS A 59 14.51 -3.84 -10.44
N GLY A 60 14.63 -3.73 -10.60
CA GLY A 60 15.28 -4.45 -11.13
C GLY A 60 15.32 -5.76 -10.86
N LYS A 61 15.50 -6.13 -10.32
CA LYS A 61 15.63 -7.28 -10.13
C LYS A 61 14.80 -8.13 -9.99
N ARG A 62 14.29 -8.08 -9.99
CA ARG A 62 13.54 -8.90 -9.80
C ARG A 62 13.23 -9.70 -10.52
N GLY A 63 13.34 -9.45 -10.92
CA GLY A 63 13.03 -10.09 -11.49
C GLY A 63 12.97 -11.22 -11.38
N SER A 64 13.27 -11.27 -11.10
CA SER A 64 13.23 -12.19 -11.11
C SER A 64 12.59 -12.93 -10.70
N THR A 65 12.21 -12.98 -10.63
CA THR A 65 11.66 -13.72 -10.35
C THR A 65 11.39 -14.10 -10.63
#